data_2359d6003080c147e42216d6346290b7
#
_entry.id   2359d6003080c147e42216d6346290b7
#
_cell.length_a   1.000
_cell.length_b   1.000
_cell.length_c   1.000
_cell.angle_alpha   90.00
_cell.angle_beta   90.00
_cell.angle_gamma   90.00
#
_symmetry.space_group_name_H-M   'P 1'
#
loop_
_entity.id
_entity.type
_entity.pdbx_description
1 polymer ?
#
loop_
_entity_poly.entity_id
_entity_poly.type
_entity_poly.pdbx_seq_one_letter_code
_entity_poly.pdbx_strand_id
1 'polypeptide(L)'
;MSKAIELLTRMHAVRSITIGSRGRSNLTGDVILAVFAQVQHKQPLGMDLLLAKYVHDAPAVDRIINVMPTWLNDESFQRKDLALALSCIALDVFCDKPVASQKRQLAALWRNHSDQAKRSNRLIKGWQIKIKQLQRDVDICGMQAAEERLLSVINELEVLVINERRRIDEYAQSQSLKSVTCPRCSGTGLMQSGKCSSCGGHGQFSPSIDNIRQHLRHIGLGRVSNKLWDSELKPWLDNCLSRMHIESNEAVRLLSDKLYKESAS
;
A
#
# COMPACT_ATOMS: atom_id res chain seq x y z
N MET A 1 1.14 13.62 -10.59
CA MET A 1 0.34 12.56 -11.24
C MET A 1 -0.13 13.11 -12.57
N SER A 2 -0.08 12.35 -13.67
CA SER A 2 -0.57 12.87 -14.96
C SER A 2 -2.10 13.01 -14.92
N LYS A 3 -2.66 13.98 -15.67
CA LYS A 3 -4.11 14.20 -15.80
C LYS A 3 -4.85 12.92 -16.23
N ALA A 4 -4.21 12.10 -17.07
CA ALA A 4 -4.75 10.82 -17.52
C ALA A 4 -4.94 9.81 -16.37
N ILE A 5 -3.96 9.69 -15.47
CA ILE A 5 -4.05 8.82 -14.28
C ILE A 5 -5.12 9.33 -13.30
N GLU A 6 -5.22 10.65 -13.12
CA GLU A 6 -6.25 11.23 -12.27
C GLU A 6 -7.66 10.94 -12.82
N LEU A 7 -7.87 11.05 -14.13
CA LEU A 7 -9.14 10.68 -14.77
C LEU A 7 -9.41 9.17 -14.62
N LEU A 8 -8.41 8.30 -14.82
CA LEU A 8 -8.54 6.86 -14.63
C LEU A 8 -9.04 6.53 -13.21
N THR A 9 -8.40 7.09 -12.18
CA THR A 9 -8.80 6.85 -10.78
C THR A 9 -10.18 7.39 -10.46
N ARG A 10 -10.55 8.55 -11.00
CA ARG A 10 -11.89 9.13 -10.81
C ARG A 10 -12.98 8.30 -11.47
N MET A 11 -12.77 7.78 -12.68
CA MET A 11 -13.76 6.97 -13.41
C MET A 11 -14.06 5.63 -12.71
N HIS A 12 -13.12 5.09 -11.95
CA HIS A 12 -13.29 3.87 -11.17
C HIS A 12 -13.67 4.12 -9.70
N ALA A 13 -13.78 5.39 -9.27
CA ALA A 13 -14.29 5.71 -7.94
C ALA A 13 -15.81 5.45 -7.87
N VAL A 14 -16.26 4.84 -6.78
CA VAL A 14 -17.67 4.42 -6.55
C VAL A 14 -18.68 5.59 -6.52
N ARG A 15 -18.22 6.85 -6.49
CA ARG A 15 -19.08 8.04 -6.50
C ARG A 15 -19.13 8.62 -7.91
N SER A 16 -20.35 8.78 -8.43
CA SER A 16 -20.64 9.43 -9.71
C SER A 16 -19.84 10.73 -9.88
N ILE A 17 -19.13 10.80 -10.98
CA ILE A 17 -18.29 11.94 -11.32
C ILE A 17 -19.20 13.07 -11.75
N THR A 18 -19.48 13.99 -10.86
CA THR A 18 -19.75 15.34 -11.26
C THR A 18 -18.41 15.94 -11.71
N ILE A 19 -18.11 15.83 -13.00
CA ILE A 19 -17.06 16.63 -13.62
C ILE A 19 -17.57 18.06 -13.51
N GLY A 20 -17.05 18.80 -12.54
CA GLY A 20 -17.38 20.21 -12.34
C GLY A 20 -16.98 20.98 -13.58
N SER A 21 -17.88 21.14 -14.50
CA SER A 21 -17.73 21.93 -15.71
C SER A 21 -17.93 23.42 -15.38
N ARG A 22 -16.92 24.06 -14.81
CA ARG A 22 -16.73 25.48 -15.01
C ARG A 22 -15.89 25.68 -16.28
N GLY A 23 -16.55 25.65 -17.44
CA GLY A 23 -15.95 25.76 -18.74
C GLY A 23 -16.36 24.58 -19.64
N ARG A 24 -16.68 24.85 -20.90
CA ARG A 24 -17.03 23.85 -21.92
C ARG A 24 -15.86 22.86 -22.09
N SER A 25 -15.83 21.79 -21.32
CA SER A 25 -14.92 20.67 -21.56
C SER A 25 -15.63 19.71 -22.50
N ASN A 26 -15.10 19.52 -23.69
CA ASN A 26 -15.58 18.54 -24.67
C ASN A 26 -15.38 17.08 -24.17
N LEU A 27 -14.67 16.88 -23.04
CA LEU A 27 -14.45 15.57 -22.41
C LEU A 27 -15.64 15.18 -21.55
N THR A 28 -16.61 14.50 -22.15
CA THR A 28 -17.70 13.84 -21.42
C THR A 28 -17.22 12.49 -20.84
N GLY A 29 -17.97 11.93 -19.88
CA GLY A 29 -17.66 10.60 -19.31
C GLY A 29 -17.57 9.51 -20.39
N ASP A 30 -18.46 9.55 -21.39
CA ASP A 30 -18.50 8.58 -22.48
C ASP A 30 -17.27 8.67 -23.39
N VAL A 31 -16.81 9.89 -23.69
CA VAL A 31 -15.58 10.11 -24.47
C VAL A 31 -14.37 9.57 -23.72
N ILE A 32 -14.28 9.80 -22.42
CA ILE A 32 -13.19 9.27 -21.58
C ILE A 32 -13.21 7.74 -21.58
N LEU A 33 -14.38 7.11 -21.40
CA LEU A 33 -14.54 5.66 -21.45
C LEU A 33 -14.16 5.08 -22.82
N ALA A 34 -14.56 5.73 -23.90
CA ALA A 34 -14.19 5.33 -25.27
C ALA A 34 -12.68 5.38 -25.48
N VAL A 35 -12.00 6.41 -24.97
CA VAL A 35 -10.53 6.53 -25.01
C VAL A 35 -9.88 5.39 -24.22
N PHE A 36 -10.38 5.08 -23.02
CA PHE A 36 -9.84 3.98 -22.22
C PHE A 36 -10.01 2.64 -22.92
N ALA A 37 -11.17 2.35 -23.51
CA ALA A 37 -11.41 1.13 -24.28
C ALA A 37 -10.46 1.00 -25.48
N GLN A 38 -10.23 2.11 -26.20
CA GLN A 38 -9.29 2.13 -27.32
C GLN A 38 -7.83 1.88 -26.87
N VAL A 39 -7.40 2.43 -25.74
CA VAL A 39 -6.05 2.20 -25.22
C VAL A 39 -5.92 0.80 -24.65
N GLN A 40 -6.96 0.29 -23.97
CA GLN A 40 -7.01 -1.11 -23.51
C GLN A 40 -6.84 -2.11 -24.67
N HIS A 41 -7.44 -1.83 -25.82
CA HIS A 41 -7.26 -2.66 -27.00
C HIS A 41 -5.85 -2.60 -27.61
N LYS A 42 -5.21 -1.41 -27.59
CA LYS A 42 -3.88 -1.20 -28.19
C LYS A 42 -2.74 -1.63 -27.28
N GLN A 43 -2.88 -1.40 -25.98
CA GLN A 43 -1.88 -1.65 -24.94
C GLN A 43 -2.53 -2.34 -23.74
N PRO A 44 -3.00 -3.58 -23.89
CA PRO A 44 -3.76 -4.28 -22.85
C PRO A 44 -2.94 -4.45 -21.57
N LEU A 45 -1.68 -4.87 -21.66
CA LEU A 45 -0.81 -5.06 -20.50
C LEU A 45 -0.54 -3.73 -19.77
N GLY A 46 -0.25 -2.67 -20.52
CA GLY A 46 0.01 -1.35 -19.93
C GLY A 46 -1.21 -0.80 -19.20
N MET A 47 -2.41 -0.96 -19.76
CA MET A 47 -3.67 -0.55 -19.11
C MET A 47 -3.94 -1.39 -17.86
N ASP A 48 -3.76 -2.72 -17.93
CA ASP A 48 -3.93 -3.59 -16.76
C ASP A 48 -2.96 -3.22 -15.63
N LEU A 49 -1.71 -2.87 -15.97
CA LEU A 49 -0.73 -2.36 -14.98
C LEU A 49 -1.18 -1.05 -14.33
N LEU A 50 -1.79 -0.13 -15.09
CA LEU A 50 -2.35 1.11 -14.53
C LEU A 50 -3.55 0.84 -13.63
N LEU A 51 -4.46 -0.05 -14.05
CA LEU A 51 -5.62 -0.46 -13.25
C LEU A 51 -5.19 -1.17 -11.96
N ALA A 52 -4.22 -2.07 -12.03
CA ALA A 52 -3.68 -2.76 -10.86
C ALA A 52 -3.03 -1.79 -9.87
N LYS A 53 -2.25 -0.82 -10.37
CA LYS A 53 -1.50 0.13 -9.52
C LYS A 53 -2.38 1.21 -8.91
N TYR A 54 -3.25 1.85 -9.68
CA TYR A 54 -3.96 3.07 -9.27
C TYR A 54 -5.41 2.82 -8.85
N VAL A 55 -6.03 1.76 -9.37
CA VAL A 55 -7.43 1.41 -9.10
C VAL A 55 -7.53 0.19 -8.17
N HIS A 56 -6.45 -0.58 -8.04
CA HIS A 56 -6.39 -1.85 -7.29
C HIS A 56 -7.37 -2.89 -7.85
N ASP A 57 -7.54 -2.91 -9.19
CA ASP A 57 -8.45 -3.80 -9.89
C ASP A 57 -7.92 -5.24 -9.86
N ALA A 58 -8.63 -6.13 -9.15
CA ALA A 58 -8.23 -7.52 -9.02
C ALA A 58 -8.26 -8.29 -10.36
N PRO A 59 -9.30 -8.17 -11.22
CA PRO A 59 -9.30 -8.76 -12.56
C PRO A 59 -8.08 -8.35 -13.42
N ALA A 60 -7.61 -7.09 -13.33
CA ALA A 60 -6.41 -6.65 -14.05
C ALA A 60 -5.15 -7.37 -13.52
N VAL A 61 -5.04 -7.51 -12.19
CA VAL A 61 -3.95 -8.30 -11.57
C VAL A 61 -3.95 -9.73 -12.09
N ASP A 62 -5.10 -10.39 -12.14
CA ASP A 62 -5.22 -11.78 -12.63
C ASP A 62 -4.80 -11.89 -14.10
N ARG A 63 -5.19 -10.94 -14.96
CA ARG A 63 -4.76 -10.92 -16.37
C ARG A 63 -3.24 -10.76 -16.50
N ILE A 64 -2.62 -9.89 -15.70
CA ILE A 64 -1.16 -9.70 -15.68
C ILE A 64 -0.47 -10.99 -15.26
N ILE A 65 -0.92 -11.64 -14.17
CA ILE A 65 -0.34 -12.91 -13.68
C ILE A 65 -0.43 -13.99 -14.75
N ASN A 66 -1.54 -14.08 -15.49
CA ASN A 66 -1.72 -15.06 -16.56
C ASN A 66 -0.78 -14.83 -17.77
N VAL A 67 -0.34 -13.61 -17.99
CA VAL A 67 0.63 -13.29 -19.06
C VAL A 67 2.09 -13.52 -18.63
N MET A 68 2.41 -13.44 -17.34
CA MET A 68 3.79 -13.58 -16.84
C MET A 68 4.52 -14.86 -17.26
N PRO A 69 3.88 -16.05 -17.30
CA PRO A 69 4.55 -17.26 -17.78
C PRO A 69 5.10 -17.13 -19.21
N THR A 70 4.45 -16.33 -20.07
CA THR A 70 4.94 -16.11 -21.46
C THR A 70 6.26 -15.36 -21.51
N TRP A 71 6.58 -14.54 -20.48
CA TRP A 71 7.83 -13.82 -20.37
C TRP A 71 9.03 -14.74 -20.15
N LEU A 72 8.79 -15.95 -19.63
CA LEU A 72 9.80 -16.95 -19.33
C LEU A 72 10.11 -17.89 -20.51
N ASN A 73 9.34 -17.80 -21.61
CA ASN A 73 9.48 -18.76 -22.71
C ASN A 73 10.80 -18.61 -23.45
N ASP A 74 11.31 -17.38 -23.55
CA ASP A 74 12.54 -17.04 -24.28
C ASP A 74 13.78 -17.12 -23.38
N GLU A 75 13.64 -17.48 -22.11
CA GLU A 75 14.69 -17.45 -21.10
C GLU A 75 15.03 -18.84 -20.57
N SER A 76 16.31 -19.15 -20.45
CA SER A 76 16.80 -20.42 -19.91
C SER A 76 17.11 -20.31 -18.41
N PHE A 77 16.08 -20.43 -17.57
CA PHE A 77 16.26 -20.46 -16.12
C PHE A 77 16.48 -21.86 -15.57
N GLN A 78 17.43 -22.01 -14.63
CA GLN A 78 17.58 -23.25 -13.85
C GLN A 78 16.32 -23.56 -13.00
N ARG A 79 15.68 -22.50 -12.48
CA ARG A 79 14.52 -22.57 -11.59
C ARG A 79 13.40 -21.63 -12.08
N LYS A 80 12.60 -22.10 -13.04
CA LYS A 80 11.45 -21.33 -13.59
C LYS A 80 10.40 -20.98 -12.52
N ASP A 81 10.26 -21.83 -11.51
CA ASP A 81 9.39 -21.59 -10.36
C ASP A 81 9.79 -20.33 -9.57
N LEU A 82 11.09 -20.15 -9.33
CA LEU A 82 11.63 -18.95 -8.69
C LEU A 82 11.46 -17.71 -9.57
N ALA A 83 11.73 -17.83 -10.87
CA ALA A 83 11.58 -16.71 -11.79
C ALA A 83 10.12 -16.24 -11.88
N LEU A 84 9.15 -17.16 -11.94
CA LEU A 84 7.72 -16.81 -11.94
C LEU A 84 7.30 -16.14 -10.61
N ALA A 85 7.71 -16.70 -9.48
CA ALA A 85 7.44 -16.09 -8.18
C ALA A 85 8.04 -14.68 -8.07
N LEU A 86 9.23 -14.47 -8.64
CA LEU A 86 9.86 -13.16 -8.69
C LEU A 86 9.08 -12.17 -9.57
N SER A 87 8.50 -12.64 -10.68
CA SER A 87 7.64 -11.81 -11.52
C SER A 87 6.41 -11.32 -10.74
N CYS A 88 5.80 -12.18 -9.91
CA CYS A 88 4.70 -11.78 -9.03
C CYS A 88 5.16 -10.77 -7.96
N ILE A 89 6.35 -10.97 -7.38
CA ILE A 89 6.94 -10.01 -6.45
C ILE A 89 7.23 -8.68 -7.13
N ALA A 90 7.72 -8.69 -8.39
CA ALA A 90 7.94 -7.49 -9.18
C ALA A 90 6.62 -6.72 -9.39
N LEU A 91 5.52 -7.41 -9.61
CA LEU A 91 4.20 -6.77 -9.70
C LEU A 91 3.78 -6.10 -8.38
N ASP A 92 3.98 -6.77 -7.25
CA ASP A 92 3.72 -6.16 -5.94
C ASP A 92 4.58 -4.90 -5.72
N VAL A 93 5.86 -4.97 -6.07
CA VAL A 93 6.79 -3.82 -5.98
C VAL A 93 6.35 -2.70 -6.93
N PHE A 94 5.99 -3.01 -8.17
CA PHE A 94 5.48 -2.05 -9.14
C PHE A 94 4.19 -1.37 -8.67
N CYS A 95 3.30 -2.11 -8.03
CA CYS A 95 2.03 -1.61 -7.46
C CYS A 95 2.19 -0.94 -6.10
N ASP A 96 3.41 -0.68 -5.62
CA ASP A 96 3.70 -0.12 -4.31
C ASP A 96 3.06 -0.93 -3.15
N LYS A 97 2.91 -2.25 -3.33
CA LYS A 97 2.42 -3.18 -2.31
C LYS A 97 3.57 -3.75 -1.50
N PRO A 98 3.40 -3.92 -0.18
CA PRO A 98 4.44 -4.48 0.67
C PRO A 98 4.57 -6.00 0.48
N VAL A 99 5.79 -6.48 0.32
CA VAL A 99 6.07 -7.93 0.35
C VAL A 99 5.86 -8.49 1.77
N ALA A 100 5.52 -9.79 1.88
CA ALA A 100 5.11 -10.39 3.15
C ALA A 100 6.14 -10.19 4.30
N SER A 101 7.43 -10.21 3.99
CA SER A 101 8.51 -10.01 4.96
C SER A 101 8.59 -8.58 5.53
N GLN A 102 8.07 -7.56 4.81
CA GLN A 102 8.02 -6.17 5.27
C GLN A 102 6.83 -5.88 6.19
N LYS A 103 5.76 -6.67 6.10
CA LYS A 103 4.48 -6.39 6.77
C LYS A 103 4.63 -6.17 8.26
N ARG A 104 5.45 -7.01 8.94
CA ARG A 104 5.70 -6.88 10.39
C ARG A 104 6.36 -5.53 10.75
N GLN A 105 7.37 -5.13 9.99
CA GLN A 105 8.07 -3.86 10.19
C GLN A 105 7.16 -2.66 9.92
N LEU A 106 6.41 -2.72 8.83
CA LEU A 106 5.44 -1.69 8.49
C LEU A 106 4.34 -1.57 9.55
N ALA A 107 3.77 -2.69 10.03
CA ALA A 107 2.76 -2.68 11.10
C ALA A 107 3.30 -2.00 12.36
N ALA A 108 4.54 -2.29 12.77
CA ALA A 108 5.17 -1.63 13.92
C ALA A 108 5.31 -0.11 13.70
N LEU A 109 5.67 0.33 12.49
CA LEU A 109 5.77 1.74 12.16
C LEU A 109 4.40 2.44 12.15
N TRP A 110 3.36 1.80 11.59
CA TRP A 110 1.99 2.32 11.61
C TRP A 110 1.44 2.44 13.02
N ARG A 111 1.72 1.44 13.89
CA ARG A 111 1.34 1.44 15.31
C ARG A 111 1.97 2.59 16.10
N ASN A 112 3.20 2.95 15.77
CA ASN A 112 3.97 3.93 16.55
C ASN A 112 3.87 5.36 16.03
N HIS A 113 3.72 5.54 14.71
CA HIS A 113 3.94 6.85 14.09
C HIS A 113 2.74 7.43 13.34
N SER A 114 1.71 6.63 13.02
CA SER A 114 0.54 7.14 12.33
C SER A 114 -0.21 8.17 13.18
N ASP A 115 -0.92 9.09 12.52
CA ASP A 115 -1.73 10.08 13.24
C ASP A 115 -2.86 9.43 14.04
N GLN A 116 -3.39 8.31 13.53
CA GLN A 116 -4.34 7.49 14.25
C GLN A 116 -3.73 6.94 15.56
N ALA A 117 -2.53 6.37 15.49
CA ALA A 117 -1.81 5.87 16.65
C ALA A 117 -1.50 6.98 17.67
N LYS A 118 -1.11 8.16 17.20
CA LYS A 118 -0.86 9.32 18.09
C LYS A 118 -2.14 9.74 18.84
N ARG A 119 -3.29 9.76 18.15
CA ARG A 119 -4.60 10.09 18.79
C ARG A 119 -4.96 9.04 19.84
N SER A 120 -4.91 7.76 19.49
CA SER A 120 -5.21 6.66 20.39
C SER A 120 -4.26 6.61 21.59
N ASN A 121 -2.97 6.82 21.39
CA ASN A 121 -2.01 6.87 22.51
C ASN A 121 -2.29 8.02 23.48
N ARG A 122 -2.81 9.16 23.00
CA ARG A 122 -3.26 10.25 23.89
C ARG A 122 -4.48 9.84 24.74
N LEU A 123 -5.46 9.16 24.11
CA LEU A 123 -6.65 8.64 24.83
C LEU A 123 -6.24 7.61 25.89
N ILE A 124 -5.44 6.62 25.51
CA ILE A 124 -4.94 5.59 26.42
C ILE A 124 -4.19 6.21 27.59
N LYS A 125 -3.32 7.18 27.32
CA LYS A 125 -2.58 7.89 28.38
C LYS A 125 -3.53 8.66 29.32
N GLY A 126 -4.57 9.30 28.78
CA GLY A 126 -5.60 9.97 29.58
C GLY A 126 -6.34 9.01 30.49
N TRP A 127 -6.80 7.86 29.98
CA TRP A 127 -7.47 6.84 30.78
C TRP A 127 -6.53 6.23 31.83
N GLN A 128 -5.29 5.95 31.50
CA GLN A 128 -4.30 5.44 32.47
C GLN A 128 -4.00 6.42 33.62
N ILE A 129 -3.98 7.74 33.33
CA ILE A 129 -3.84 8.76 34.38
C ILE A 129 -5.08 8.74 35.30
N LYS A 130 -6.30 8.65 34.70
CA LYS A 130 -7.54 8.59 35.47
C LYS A 130 -7.63 7.32 36.31
N ILE A 131 -7.24 6.16 35.78
CA ILE A 131 -7.18 4.89 36.52
C ILE A 131 -6.27 5.05 37.74
N LYS A 132 -5.06 5.60 37.58
CA LYS A 132 -4.13 5.84 38.71
C LYS A 132 -4.70 6.78 39.77
N GLN A 133 -5.48 7.78 39.37
CA GLN A 133 -6.15 8.66 40.30
C GLN A 133 -7.25 7.92 41.07
N LEU A 134 -8.13 7.22 40.39
CA LEU A 134 -9.19 6.44 41.00
C LEU A 134 -8.64 5.34 41.92
N GLN A 135 -7.53 4.71 41.61
CA GLN A 135 -6.85 3.74 42.49
C GLN A 135 -6.42 4.39 43.82
N ARG A 136 -5.88 5.63 43.79
CA ARG A 136 -5.57 6.35 45.03
C ARG A 136 -6.84 6.72 45.82
N ASP A 137 -7.92 7.07 45.09
CA ASP A 137 -9.19 7.38 45.74
C ASP A 137 -9.79 6.15 46.42
N VAL A 138 -9.62 4.95 45.83
CA VAL A 138 -9.98 3.67 46.46
C VAL A 138 -9.15 3.43 47.72
N ASP A 139 -7.85 3.65 47.70
CA ASP A 139 -6.94 3.45 48.86
C ASP A 139 -7.33 4.33 50.06
N ILE A 140 -7.98 5.48 49.81
CA ILE A 140 -8.41 6.43 50.86
C ILE A 140 -9.88 6.23 51.25
N CYS A 141 -10.66 5.49 50.45
CA CYS A 141 -12.08 5.34 50.60
C CYS A 141 -12.42 4.41 51.79
N GLY A 142 -13.01 4.95 52.86
CA GLY A 142 -13.40 4.14 54.01
C GLY A 142 -14.79 3.51 53.93
N MET A 143 -15.49 3.64 52.77
CA MET A 143 -16.86 3.12 52.60
C MET A 143 -16.92 2.08 51.49
N GLN A 144 -17.30 0.85 51.84
CA GLN A 144 -17.35 -0.30 50.93
C GLN A 144 -18.18 -0.04 49.65
N ALA A 145 -19.37 0.55 49.77
CA ALA A 145 -20.22 0.83 48.61
C ALA A 145 -19.63 1.89 47.64
N ALA A 146 -18.80 2.81 48.13
CA ALA A 146 -18.11 3.79 47.29
C ALA A 146 -16.87 3.15 46.62
N GLU A 147 -16.17 2.29 47.34
CA GLU A 147 -15.04 1.51 46.81
C GLU A 147 -15.50 0.63 45.64
N GLU A 148 -16.58 -0.14 45.76
CA GLU A 148 -17.14 -0.96 44.70
C GLU A 148 -17.46 -0.17 43.42
N ARG A 149 -18.02 1.05 43.57
CA ARG A 149 -18.31 1.95 42.45
C ARG A 149 -17.03 2.43 41.75
N LEU A 150 -15.99 2.81 42.51
CA LEU A 150 -14.72 3.25 41.97
C LEU A 150 -14.01 2.09 41.20
N LEU A 151 -14.03 0.88 41.76
CA LEU A 151 -13.52 -0.31 41.12
C LEU A 151 -14.25 -0.64 39.82
N SER A 152 -15.56 -0.48 39.77
CA SER A 152 -16.35 -0.65 38.54
C SER A 152 -15.89 0.31 37.44
N VAL A 153 -15.70 1.60 37.79
CA VAL A 153 -15.21 2.62 36.82
C VAL A 153 -13.78 2.32 36.35
N ILE A 154 -12.92 1.87 37.26
CA ILE A 154 -11.56 1.43 36.90
C ILE A 154 -11.60 0.31 35.86
N ASN A 155 -12.40 -0.72 36.12
CA ASN A 155 -12.56 -1.85 35.21
C ASN A 155 -13.09 -1.43 33.83
N GLU A 156 -14.07 -0.54 33.77
CA GLU A 156 -14.57 0.02 32.51
C GLU A 156 -13.46 0.75 31.73
N LEU A 157 -12.64 1.56 32.41
CA LEU A 157 -11.51 2.27 31.78
C LEU A 157 -10.42 1.31 31.29
N GLU A 158 -10.14 0.25 32.02
CA GLU A 158 -9.19 -0.78 31.62
C GLU A 158 -9.66 -1.51 30.36
N VAL A 159 -10.95 -1.85 30.28
CA VAL A 159 -11.57 -2.41 29.07
C VAL A 159 -11.43 -1.46 27.88
N LEU A 160 -11.65 -0.16 28.08
CA LEU A 160 -11.45 0.85 27.03
C LEU A 160 -10.00 0.90 26.56
N VAL A 161 -9.02 0.82 27.46
CA VAL A 161 -7.60 0.79 27.11
C VAL A 161 -7.26 -0.45 26.26
N ILE A 162 -7.77 -1.63 26.66
CA ILE A 162 -7.54 -2.89 25.93
C ILE A 162 -8.15 -2.82 24.52
N ASN A 163 -9.39 -2.35 24.41
CA ASN A 163 -10.08 -2.24 23.14
C ASN A 163 -9.39 -1.24 22.19
N GLU A 164 -8.94 -0.10 22.72
CA GLU A 164 -8.25 0.90 21.92
C GLU A 164 -6.88 0.41 21.43
N ARG A 165 -6.14 -0.34 22.24
CA ARG A 165 -4.90 -1.02 21.81
C ARG A 165 -5.16 -2.02 20.69
N ARG A 166 -6.20 -2.85 20.81
CA ARG A 166 -6.61 -3.79 19.76
C ARG A 166 -6.95 -3.05 18.47
N ARG A 167 -7.71 -1.97 18.55
CA ARG A 167 -8.09 -1.15 17.40
C ARG A 167 -6.88 -0.56 16.66
N ILE A 168 -5.85 -0.11 17.40
CA ILE A 168 -4.60 0.37 16.79
C ILE A 168 -3.86 -0.78 16.09
N ASP A 169 -3.80 -1.95 16.72
CA ASP A 169 -3.11 -3.10 16.16
C ASP A 169 -3.78 -3.57 14.87
N GLU A 170 -5.09 -3.68 14.84
CA GLU A 170 -5.88 -4.03 13.65
C GLU A 170 -5.70 -2.99 12.53
N TYR A 171 -5.75 -1.71 12.86
CA TYR A 171 -5.48 -0.62 11.93
C TYR A 171 -4.06 -0.72 11.35
N ALA A 172 -3.05 -0.89 12.20
CA ALA A 172 -1.66 -0.99 11.78
C ALA A 172 -1.41 -2.21 10.87
N GLN A 173 -2.00 -3.35 11.20
CA GLN A 173 -1.96 -4.55 10.38
C GLN A 173 -2.63 -4.30 9.02
N SER A 174 -3.83 -3.74 9.00
CA SER A 174 -4.54 -3.41 7.76
C SER A 174 -3.73 -2.47 6.86
N GLN A 175 -3.13 -1.42 7.42
CA GLN A 175 -2.30 -0.48 6.64
C GLN A 175 -1.02 -1.11 6.12
N SER A 176 -0.39 -2.00 6.91
CA SER A 176 0.83 -2.71 6.51
C SER A 176 0.62 -3.69 5.34
N LEU A 177 -0.63 -4.06 5.05
CA LEU A 177 -0.98 -4.89 3.90
C LEU A 177 -1.23 -4.08 2.62
N LYS A 178 -1.56 -2.78 2.77
CA LYS A 178 -2.06 -1.95 1.68
C LYS A 178 -1.01 -0.97 1.13
N SER A 179 -0.03 -0.57 1.94
CA SER A 179 0.84 0.53 1.57
C SER A 179 2.25 0.39 2.11
N VAL A 180 3.22 0.70 1.27
CA VAL A 180 4.63 0.86 1.63
C VAL A 180 4.98 2.29 2.08
N THR A 181 4.00 3.19 2.13
CA THR A 181 4.18 4.58 2.55
C THR A 181 4.70 4.67 3.99
N CYS A 182 5.68 5.53 4.22
CA CYS A 182 6.20 5.77 5.56
C CYS A 182 5.18 6.55 6.41
N PRO A 183 4.62 5.97 7.48
CA PRO A 183 3.62 6.66 8.31
C PRO A 183 4.23 7.78 9.17
N ARG A 184 5.55 7.81 9.36
CA ARG A 184 6.22 8.83 10.17
C ARG A 184 6.27 10.18 9.48
N CYS A 185 6.54 10.20 8.17
CA CYS A 185 6.58 11.41 7.35
C CYS A 185 5.40 11.52 6.39
N SER A 186 4.41 10.63 6.51
CA SER A 186 3.21 10.60 5.63
C SER A 186 3.55 10.61 4.13
N GLY A 187 4.63 9.90 3.77
CA GLY A 187 5.08 9.77 2.38
C GLY A 187 5.96 10.91 1.86
N THR A 188 6.18 11.98 2.61
CA THR A 188 6.97 13.15 2.14
C THR A 188 8.48 12.90 2.12
N GLY A 189 8.98 11.91 2.86
CA GLY A 189 10.41 11.70 3.09
C GLY A 189 11.06 12.72 4.02
N LEU A 190 10.36 13.81 4.38
CA LEU A 190 10.87 14.93 5.16
C LEU A 190 10.16 15.03 6.51
N MET A 191 10.89 15.52 7.50
CA MET A 191 10.43 15.89 8.83
C MET A 191 10.89 17.33 9.10
N GLN A 192 10.35 17.97 10.14
CA GLN A 192 10.83 19.32 10.55
C GLN A 192 12.33 19.35 10.84
N SER A 193 12.90 18.22 11.29
CA SER A 193 14.33 18.06 11.59
C SER A 193 15.19 17.63 10.39
N GLY A 194 14.65 17.61 9.16
CA GLY A 194 15.34 17.17 7.96
C GLY A 194 14.81 15.86 7.38
N LYS A 195 15.68 15.00 6.83
CA LYS A 195 15.28 13.72 6.24
C LYS A 195 14.67 12.79 7.29
N CYS A 196 13.59 12.12 6.94
CA CYS A 196 12.94 11.13 7.81
C CYS A 196 13.86 9.93 8.06
N SER A 197 14.27 9.72 9.31
CA SER A 197 15.18 8.63 9.70
C SER A 197 14.58 7.24 9.51
N SER A 198 13.24 7.09 9.47
CA SER A 198 12.59 5.79 9.31
C SER A 198 12.65 5.27 7.86
N CYS A 199 12.56 6.14 6.86
CA CYS A 199 12.61 5.78 5.44
C CYS A 199 13.83 6.35 4.70
N GLY A 200 14.81 6.93 5.41
CA GLY A 200 16.00 7.50 4.80
C GLY A 200 15.74 8.69 3.85
N GLY A 201 14.57 9.33 3.96
CA GLY A 201 14.16 10.42 3.08
C GLY A 201 13.34 10.00 1.85
N HIS A 202 13.10 8.69 1.64
CA HIS A 202 12.41 8.21 0.44
C HIS A 202 10.88 8.32 0.50
N GLY A 203 10.30 8.53 1.68
CA GLY A 203 8.84 8.57 1.87
C GLY A 203 8.15 7.20 1.83
N GLN A 204 8.82 6.18 1.31
CA GLN A 204 8.32 4.82 1.12
C GLN A 204 9.36 3.79 1.54
N PHE A 205 8.93 2.55 1.75
CA PHE A 205 9.77 1.40 2.09
C PHE A 205 9.82 0.42 0.91
N SER A 206 10.76 0.60 0.01
CA SER A 206 11.03 -0.41 -1.02
C SER A 206 11.56 -1.69 -0.37
N PRO A 207 11.16 -2.88 -0.84
CA PRO A 207 11.68 -4.14 -0.32
C PRO A 207 13.18 -4.25 -0.61
N SER A 208 13.96 -4.57 0.41
CA SER A 208 15.36 -4.93 0.23
C SER A 208 15.49 -6.31 -0.43
N ILE A 209 16.68 -6.59 -0.97
CA ILE A 209 17.00 -7.93 -1.50
C ILE A 209 16.74 -9.01 -0.45
N ASP A 210 17.10 -8.76 0.81
CA ASP A 210 16.86 -9.70 1.91
C ASP A 210 15.36 -9.91 2.16
N ASN A 211 14.55 -8.87 2.07
CA ASN A 211 13.10 -9.00 2.17
C ASN A 211 12.53 -9.89 1.07
N ILE A 212 12.99 -9.74 -0.17
CA ILE A 212 12.55 -10.54 -1.32
C ILE A 212 12.98 -12.00 -1.14
N ARG A 213 14.25 -12.24 -0.80
CA ARG A 213 14.78 -13.59 -0.54
C ARG A 213 14.07 -14.29 0.64
N GLN A 214 13.75 -13.53 1.68
CA GLN A 214 12.96 -14.04 2.81
C GLN A 214 11.53 -14.38 2.38
N HIS A 215 10.93 -13.57 1.52
CA HIS A 215 9.60 -13.86 0.98
C HIS A 215 9.59 -15.16 0.15
N LEU A 216 10.58 -15.38 -0.73
CA LEU A 216 10.73 -16.63 -1.49
C LEU A 216 10.82 -17.87 -0.59
N ARG A 217 11.50 -17.76 0.57
CA ARG A 217 11.52 -18.83 1.57
C ARG A 217 10.16 -19.09 2.18
N HIS A 218 9.41 -18.03 2.52
CA HIS A 218 8.08 -18.14 3.13
C HIS A 218 7.07 -18.84 2.24
N ILE A 219 7.16 -18.67 0.92
CA ILE A 219 6.29 -19.36 -0.04
C ILE A 219 6.79 -20.77 -0.42
N GLY A 220 7.78 -21.29 0.31
CA GLY A 220 8.24 -22.68 0.17
C GLY A 220 9.24 -22.95 -0.95
N LEU A 221 9.76 -21.90 -1.62
CA LEU A 221 10.73 -22.08 -2.73
C LEU A 221 12.18 -22.30 -2.26
N GLY A 222 12.41 -22.39 -0.96
CA GLY A 222 13.69 -22.74 -0.37
C GLY A 222 14.70 -21.57 -0.29
N ARG A 223 15.95 -21.94 -0.02
CA ARG A 223 17.04 -20.95 0.05
C ARG A 223 17.62 -20.70 -1.34
N VAL A 224 17.76 -19.44 -1.69
CA VAL A 224 18.41 -18.98 -2.92
C VAL A 224 19.88 -18.70 -2.63
N SER A 225 20.81 -19.33 -3.37
CA SER A 225 22.24 -19.05 -3.26
C SER A 225 22.56 -17.64 -3.78
N ASN A 226 23.65 -17.04 -3.28
CA ASN A 226 24.10 -15.75 -3.80
C ASN A 226 24.41 -15.82 -5.30
N LYS A 227 25.06 -16.90 -5.73
CA LYS A 227 25.41 -17.13 -7.15
C LYS A 227 24.16 -17.09 -8.03
N LEU A 228 23.13 -17.89 -7.71
CA LEU A 228 21.88 -17.91 -8.49
C LEU A 228 21.14 -16.56 -8.44
N TRP A 229 21.19 -15.90 -7.28
CA TRP A 229 20.58 -14.57 -7.14
C TRP A 229 21.23 -13.55 -8.08
N ASP A 230 22.57 -13.46 -8.05
CA ASP A 230 23.28 -12.43 -8.80
C ASP A 230 23.34 -12.73 -10.30
N SER A 231 23.40 -14.03 -10.70
CA SER A 231 23.51 -14.43 -12.11
C SER A 231 22.18 -14.45 -12.86
N GLU A 232 21.07 -14.79 -12.20
CA GLU A 232 19.79 -15.01 -12.88
C GLU A 232 18.63 -14.19 -12.29
N LEU A 233 18.44 -14.29 -10.97
CA LEU A 233 17.19 -13.82 -10.36
C LEU A 233 17.10 -12.29 -10.23
N LYS A 234 18.22 -11.63 -9.87
CA LYS A 234 18.26 -10.17 -9.79
C LYS A 234 18.11 -9.51 -11.16
N PRO A 235 18.87 -9.92 -12.21
CA PRO A 235 18.65 -9.40 -13.56
C PRO A 235 17.21 -9.63 -14.04
N TRP A 236 16.62 -10.78 -13.72
CA TRP A 236 15.23 -11.05 -14.06
C TRP A 236 14.24 -10.12 -13.35
N LEU A 237 14.42 -9.89 -12.06
CA LEU A 237 13.59 -8.94 -11.30
C LEU A 237 13.66 -7.53 -11.90
N ASP A 238 14.87 -7.07 -12.22
CA ASP A 238 15.12 -5.76 -12.82
C ASP A 238 14.48 -5.66 -14.22
N ASN A 239 14.53 -6.75 -15.01
CA ASN A 239 13.89 -6.84 -16.33
C ASN A 239 12.35 -6.78 -16.20
N CYS A 240 11.76 -7.55 -15.28
CA CYS A 240 10.31 -7.52 -15.03
C CYS A 240 9.83 -6.11 -14.66
N LEU A 241 10.52 -5.44 -13.72
CA LEU A 241 10.20 -4.08 -13.31
C LEU A 241 10.33 -3.09 -14.48
N SER A 242 11.41 -3.17 -15.25
CA SER A 242 11.66 -2.33 -16.43
C SER A 242 10.55 -2.50 -17.46
N ARG A 243 10.17 -3.75 -17.76
CA ARG A 243 9.09 -4.06 -18.70
C ARG A 243 7.76 -3.48 -18.22
N MET A 244 7.40 -3.65 -16.94
CA MET A 244 6.17 -3.09 -16.39
C MET A 244 6.15 -1.55 -16.48
N HIS A 245 7.28 -0.90 -16.22
CA HIS A 245 7.40 0.56 -16.35
C HIS A 245 7.27 1.02 -17.80
N ILE A 246 7.89 0.33 -18.76
CA ILE A 246 7.82 0.66 -20.19
C ILE A 246 6.36 0.54 -20.66
N GLU A 247 5.71 -0.60 -20.42
CA GLU A 247 4.32 -0.84 -20.83
C GLU A 247 3.33 0.15 -20.21
N SER A 248 3.47 0.42 -18.91
CA SER A 248 2.61 1.38 -18.23
C SER A 248 2.82 2.82 -18.72
N ASN A 249 4.07 3.23 -18.96
CA ASN A 249 4.37 4.56 -19.49
C ASN A 249 3.83 4.76 -20.91
N GLU A 250 3.92 3.72 -21.76
CA GLU A 250 3.34 3.75 -23.10
C GLU A 250 1.82 3.89 -23.05
N ALA A 251 1.14 3.16 -22.16
CA ALA A 251 -0.30 3.32 -21.96
C ALA A 251 -0.65 4.74 -21.48
N VAL A 252 0.12 5.32 -20.53
CA VAL A 252 -0.08 6.71 -20.08
C VAL A 252 0.11 7.70 -21.22
N ARG A 253 1.13 7.50 -22.07
CA ARG A 253 1.39 8.35 -23.23
C ARG A 253 0.21 8.32 -24.19
N LEU A 254 -0.25 7.13 -24.58
CA LEU A 254 -1.38 6.95 -25.47
C LEU A 254 -2.69 7.55 -24.92
N LEU A 255 -2.95 7.35 -23.61
CA LEU A 255 -4.08 7.96 -22.92
C LEU A 255 -4.01 9.50 -23.00
N SER A 256 -2.85 10.07 -22.69
CA SER A 256 -2.65 11.52 -22.69
C SER A 256 -2.82 12.11 -24.06
N ASP A 257 -2.26 11.49 -25.10
CA ASP A 257 -2.34 11.94 -26.49
C ASP A 257 -3.79 11.92 -27.01
N LYS A 258 -4.54 10.84 -26.70
CA LYS A 258 -5.94 10.72 -27.12
C LYS A 258 -6.84 11.70 -26.39
N LEU A 259 -6.72 11.81 -25.06
CA LEU A 259 -7.49 12.76 -24.27
C LEU A 259 -7.23 14.21 -24.70
N TYR A 260 -5.99 14.52 -25.08
CA TYR A 260 -5.64 15.84 -25.60
C TYR A 260 -6.37 16.13 -26.93
N LYS A 261 -6.35 15.16 -27.86
CA LYS A 261 -7.05 15.30 -29.16
C LYS A 261 -8.54 15.51 -28.99
N GLU A 262 -9.19 14.70 -28.15
CA GLU A 262 -10.63 14.84 -27.87
C GLU A 262 -10.97 16.14 -27.13
N SER A 263 -10.04 16.71 -26.36
CA SER A 263 -10.26 17.99 -25.70
C SER A 263 -10.12 19.21 -26.65
N ALA A 264 -9.42 19.03 -27.78
CA ALA A 264 -9.17 20.06 -28.77
C ALA A 264 -10.20 20.07 -29.90
N SER A 265 -11.01 19.00 -30.01
CA SER A 265 -12.12 18.86 -30.94
C SER A 265 -13.39 19.54 -30.41
#